data_3c5779668efd0f0e6c446bbd017e11c2
#
_entry.id   3c5779668efd0f0e6c446bbd017e11c2
#
_cell.length_a   1.000
_cell.length_b   1.000
_cell.length_c   1.000
_cell.angle_alpha   90.00
_cell.angle_beta   90.00
_cell.angle_gamma   90.00
#
_symmetry.space_group_name_H-M   'P 1'
#
loop_
_entity.id
_entity.type
_entity.pdbx_description
1 polymer ?
#
loop_
_entity_poly.entity_id
_entity_poly.type
_entity_poly.pdbx_seq_one_letter_code
_entity_poly.pdbx_strand_id
1 'polypeptide(L)'
;EVAPVQPGQRARAGTAPTARTRPGRSVVLSCCLVSLVAVGLLIHAGLTGKQRPARQPRVHLSGKDLTGYAPHTVHFNYDVSEVEADTVFIGVDGPSVPLDKKKHTFSYFYGLPSLYRTRIIAHNRTLSTLQVLVKSRGWEANLDNNYELSPHVAFEKDKGRLYITPESIKPLVTTKDKIFWTGYRNVQDFDADGDNFTLETRIKSNAEEGGIRCFDTEIEVIGTRANCRITLVEPGCSNFIRLDISDVHKSGRTDDLSSFAQDYSGWGRVKVRVCDKKAEIFFENKLIHRLSYQEPIGAIKGITFWFKGVGSVDYVRLYNAQNQPVYEDDFEKPESAATVSRFAGE
;
A
#
# COMPACT_ATOMS: atom_id res chain seq x y z
N GLU A 1 2.11 9.60 53.31
CA GLU A 1 1.22 9.25 54.43
C GLU A 1 0.24 8.19 54.02
N VAL A 2 0.37 7.07 54.67
CA VAL A 2 -0.36 5.81 54.52
C VAL A 2 -1.43 5.78 55.60
N ALA A 3 -2.64 5.30 55.31
CA ALA A 3 -3.45 4.66 56.32
C ALA A 3 -4.62 3.88 55.72
N PRO A 4 -5.21 2.93 56.46
CA PRO A 4 -5.28 1.56 55.95
C PRO A 4 -6.73 1.02 55.87
N VAL A 5 -6.80 -0.13 55.25
CA VAL A 5 -7.90 -1.07 55.20
C VAL A 5 -8.17 -1.70 56.55
N GLN A 6 -9.46 -1.91 56.94
CA GLN A 6 -9.85 -3.03 57.80
C GLN A 6 -11.27 -3.57 57.50
N PRO A 7 -11.53 -4.83 57.91
CA PRO A 7 -12.45 -5.75 57.29
C PRO A 7 -13.65 -6.18 58.14
N GLY A 8 -14.57 -6.91 57.53
CA GLY A 8 -15.35 -7.95 58.19
C GLY A 8 -16.76 -7.63 58.61
N GLN A 9 -17.70 -8.44 58.19
CA GLN A 9 -18.40 -9.30 59.15
C GLN A 9 -19.31 -10.34 58.45
N ARG A 10 -19.26 -11.48 59.08
CA ARG A 10 -19.96 -12.73 58.74
C ARG A 10 -21.45 -12.72 59.12
N ALA A 11 -22.20 -13.51 58.37
CA ALA A 11 -23.15 -14.56 58.72
C ALA A 11 -24.45 -14.23 59.42
N ARG A 12 -25.51 -14.81 58.89
CA ARG A 12 -26.28 -15.82 59.63
C ARG A 12 -27.28 -16.54 58.73
N ALA A 13 -27.32 -17.84 58.88
CA ALA A 13 -28.31 -18.76 58.36
C ALA A 13 -29.66 -18.56 59.01
N GLY A 14 -30.73 -18.77 58.26
CA GLY A 14 -32.11 -18.80 58.75
C GLY A 14 -32.87 -19.85 57.97
N THR A 15 -33.35 -20.77 58.71
CA THR A 15 -34.12 -22.00 58.44
C THR A 15 -35.40 -21.79 57.66
N ALA A 16 -35.73 -22.78 56.83
CA ALA A 16 -36.99 -22.98 56.10
C ALA A 16 -38.18 -23.22 56.99
N PRO A 17 -39.38 -22.98 56.50
CA PRO A 17 -40.47 -23.90 56.76
C PRO A 17 -41.16 -24.45 55.51
N THR A 18 -41.46 -25.70 55.61
CA THR A 18 -42.32 -26.55 54.74
C THR A 18 -43.73 -26.02 54.62
N ALA A 19 -44.29 -25.96 53.43
CA ALA A 19 -45.74 -25.89 53.24
C ALA A 19 -46.23 -26.53 51.93
N ARG A 20 -46.92 -27.58 52.12
CA ARG A 20 -48.18 -28.11 51.47
C ARG A 20 -48.41 -27.84 49.99
N THR A 21 -48.39 -28.90 49.27
CA THR A 21 -48.96 -29.15 47.94
C THR A 21 -50.47 -28.95 47.87
N ARG A 22 -50.93 -28.18 46.86
CA ARG A 22 -52.27 -28.30 46.29
C ARG A 22 -52.18 -28.50 44.80
N PRO A 23 -52.87 -29.51 44.24
CA PRO A 23 -52.83 -29.77 42.81
C PRO A 23 -53.96 -28.99 42.08
N GLY A 24 -53.69 -28.64 40.83
CA GLY A 24 -54.73 -28.30 39.89
C GLY A 24 -54.79 -26.87 39.40
N ARG A 25 -53.97 -26.54 38.43
CA ARG A 25 -54.21 -25.48 37.42
C ARG A 25 -53.14 -25.41 36.31
N SER A 26 -52.37 -26.49 36.14
CA SER A 26 -51.16 -26.44 35.29
C SER A 26 -51.36 -26.90 33.83
N VAL A 27 -52.52 -27.37 33.44
CA VAL A 27 -52.70 -27.96 32.09
C VAL A 27 -53.12 -26.94 31.03
N VAL A 28 -53.88 -25.88 31.44
CA VAL A 28 -54.41 -24.87 30.47
C VAL A 28 -53.36 -23.83 30.13
N LEU A 29 -52.41 -23.50 31.04
CA LEU A 29 -51.36 -22.54 30.76
C LEU A 29 -50.28 -23.06 29.81
N SER A 30 -50.06 -24.41 29.77
CA SER A 30 -49.03 -25.00 28.95
C SER A 30 -49.37 -24.96 27.46
N CYS A 31 -50.63 -25.12 27.07
CA CYS A 31 -51.06 -25.07 25.67
C CYS A 31 -50.96 -23.64 25.07
N CYS A 32 -51.25 -22.61 25.86
CA CYS A 32 -51.15 -21.24 25.37
C CYS A 32 -49.69 -20.77 25.15
N LEU A 33 -48.78 -21.24 26.01
CA LEU A 33 -47.34 -20.92 25.84
C LEU A 33 -46.72 -21.58 24.61
N VAL A 34 -47.09 -22.85 24.33
CA VAL A 34 -46.60 -23.56 23.13
C VAL A 34 -47.17 -22.93 21.87
N SER A 35 -48.41 -22.46 21.86
CA SER A 35 -49.02 -21.77 20.72
C SER A 35 -48.34 -20.42 20.43
N LEU A 36 -48.01 -19.64 21.49
CA LEU A 36 -47.33 -18.34 21.35
C LEU A 36 -45.89 -18.54 20.86
N VAL A 37 -45.17 -19.58 21.28
CA VAL A 37 -43.83 -19.88 20.79
C VAL A 37 -43.87 -20.34 19.33
N ALA A 38 -44.84 -21.13 18.93
CA ALA A 38 -45.02 -21.59 17.55
C ALA A 38 -45.37 -20.41 16.61
N VAL A 39 -46.24 -19.47 17.05
CA VAL A 39 -46.55 -18.27 16.27
C VAL A 39 -45.32 -17.32 16.22
N GLY A 40 -44.57 -17.18 17.30
CA GLY A 40 -43.34 -16.40 17.35
C GLY A 40 -42.28 -16.95 16.40
N LEU A 41 -42.11 -18.27 16.33
CA LEU A 41 -41.21 -18.96 15.41
C LEU A 41 -41.65 -18.82 13.95
N LEU A 42 -42.95 -18.85 13.65
CA LEU A 42 -43.48 -18.66 12.30
C LEU A 42 -43.33 -17.20 11.85
N ILE A 43 -43.55 -16.25 12.75
CA ILE A 43 -43.31 -14.81 12.47
C ILE A 43 -41.81 -14.59 12.28
N HIS A 44 -40.96 -15.18 13.08
CA HIS A 44 -39.49 -15.06 12.93
C HIS A 44 -39.00 -15.73 11.64
N ALA A 45 -39.52 -16.88 11.26
CA ALA A 45 -39.24 -17.54 9.98
C ALA A 45 -39.79 -16.76 8.76
N GLY A 46 -40.92 -16.06 8.95
CA GLY A 46 -41.48 -15.18 7.90
C GLY A 46 -40.73 -13.85 7.75
N LEU A 47 -40.12 -13.34 8.84
CA LEU A 47 -39.31 -12.12 8.83
C LEU A 47 -37.86 -12.39 8.41
N THR A 48 -37.36 -13.60 8.56
CA THR A 48 -36.11 -14.06 7.93
C THR A 48 -36.36 -14.53 6.50
N GLY A 49 -37.13 -13.74 5.74
CA GLY A 49 -37.19 -13.93 4.31
C GLY A 49 -35.76 -14.02 3.82
N LYS A 50 -35.34 -15.17 3.31
CA LYS A 50 -34.05 -15.36 2.64
C LYS A 50 -33.89 -14.20 1.66
N GLN A 51 -33.19 -13.15 2.08
CA GLN A 51 -32.72 -12.16 1.13
C GLN A 51 -31.92 -12.97 0.11
N ARG A 52 -32.50 -13.17 -1.07
CA ARG A 52 -31.75 -13.70 -2.20
C ARG A 52 -30.49 -12.89 -2.24
N PRO A 53 -29.30 -13.51 -2.24
CA PRO A 53 -28.07 -12.77 -2.34
C PRO A 53 -28.23 -11.81 -3.52
N ALA A 54 -28.14 -10.51 -3.26
CA ALA A 54 -28.30 -9.49 -4.28
C ALA A 54 -27.34 -9.88 -5.41
N ARG A 55 -27.88 -10.13 -6.59
CA ARG A 55 -27.08 -10.50 -7.75
C ARG A 55 -26.07 -9.39 -7.96
N GLN A 56 -24.78 -9.72 -7.85
CA GLN A 56 -23.75 -8.73 -8.12
C GLN A 56 -23.90 -8.24 -9.55
N PRO A 57 -23.95 -6.92 -9.77
CA PRO A 57 -24.09 -6.37 -11.12
C PRO A 57 -22.91 -6.84 -11.96
N ARG A 58 -23.17 -7.19 -13.20
CA ARG A 58 -22.12 -7.51 -14.15
C ARG A 58 -21.44 -6.20 -14.56
N VAL A 59 -20.14 -6.13 -14.30
CA VAL A 59 -19.28 -5.02 -14.69
C VAL A 59 -18.23 -5.56 -15.63
N HIS A 60 -18.12 -4.97 -16.80
CA HIS A 60 -17.03 -5.27 -17.73
C HIS A 60 -16.04 -4.12 -17.74
N LEU A 61 -14.75 -4.43 -17.60
CA LEU A 61 -13.63 -3.49 -17.78
C LEU A 61 -12.54 -4.20 -18.57
N SER A 62 -12.17 -3.66 -19.70
CA SER A 62 -11.09 -4.17 -20.55
C SER A 62 -10.30 -3.00 -21.13
N GLY A 63 -9.13 -3.27 -21.71
CA GLY A 63 -8.31 -2.25 -22.35
C GLY A 63 -7.39 -2.85 -23.40
N LYS A 64 -6.94 -2.01 -24.32
CA LYS A 64 -5.87 -2.34 -25.27
C LYS A 64 -4.55 -1.80 -24.73
N ASP A 65 -3.47 -2.48 -25.09
CA ASP A 65 -2.10 -2.04 -24.75
C ASP A 65 -1.90 -1.83 -23.24
N LEU A 66 -2.35 -2.82 -22.45
CA LEU A 66 -2.23 -2.79 -20.99
C LEU A 66 -0.78 -2.84 -20.48
N THR A 67 0.18 -2.98 -21.39
CA THR A 67 1.61 -2.93 -21.11
C THR A 67 2.29 -2.03 -22.12
N GLY A 68 3.05 -1.06 -21.65
CA GLY A 68 3.78 -0.11 -22.49
C GLY A 68 4.93 0.55 -21.71
N TYR A 69 5.63 1.47 -22.34
CA TYR A 69 6.66 2.30 -21.71
C TYR A 69 6.13 3.68 -21.40
N ALA A 70 6.54 4.27 -20.29
CA ALA A 70 6.19 5.64 -19.94
C ALA A 70 6.78 6.65 -20.96
N PRO A 71 6.04 7.73 -21.32
CA PRO A 71 4.63 7.93 -21.04
C PRO A 71 3.74 7.02 -21.89
N HIS A 72 2.60 6.58 -21.34
CA HIS A 72 1.74 5.59 -21.99
C HIS A 72 0.25 5.97 -21.88
N THR A 73 -0.49 5.79 -22.97
CA THR A 73 -1.95 6.00 -22.98
C THR A 73 -2.66 4.68 -23.19
N VAL A 74 -3.62 4.39 -22.33
CA VAL A 74 -4.47 3.19 -22.44
C VAL A 74 -5.90 3.60 -22.75
N HIS A 75 -6.50 2.90 -23.71
CA HIS A 75 -7.91 3.03 -24.05
C HIS A 75 -8.69 1.89 -23.40
N PHE A 76 -9.61 2.25 -22.52
CA PHE A 76 -10.46 1.30 -21.80
C PHE A 76 -11.83 1.22 -22.45
N ASN A 77 -12.40 0.00 -22.44
CA ASN A 77 -13.81 -0.24 -22.68
C ASN A 77 -14.44 -0.69 -21.36
N TYR A 78 -15.62 -0.16 -21.07
CA TYR A 78 -16.35 -0.56 -19.87
C TYR A 78 -17.85 -0.69 -20.16
N ASP A 79 -18.50 -1.57 -19.38
CA ASP A 79 -19.96 -1.66 -19.31
C ASP A 79 -20.37 -1.66 -17.84
N VAL A 80 -21.16 -0.70 -17.45
CA VAL A 80 -21.70 -0.49 -16.11
C VAL A 80 -23.22 -0.34 -16.12
N SER A 81 -23.88 -0.79 -17.19
CA SER A 81 -25.32 -0.64 -17.41
C SER A 81 -26.18 -1.32 -16.34
N GLU A 82 -25.70 -2.45 -15.80
CA GLU A 82 -26.38 -3.19 -14.72
C GLU A 82 -26.11 -2.58 -13.31
N VAL A 83 -25.28 -1.54 -13.21
CA VAL A 83 -24.94 -0.95 -11.89
C VAL A 83 -26.02 0.04 -11.46
N GLU A 84 -26.79 -0.33 -10.45
CA GLU A 84 -27.80 0.52 -9.82
C GLU A 84 -27.15 1.50 -8.84
N ALA A 85 -26.47 2.51 -9.33
CA ALA A 85 -25.87 3.58 -8.55
C ALA A 85 -26.06 4.92 -9.27
N ASP A 86 -26.26 6.01 -8.53
CA ASP A 86 -26.37 7.35 -9.11
C ASP A 86 -25.10 7.75 -9.85
N THR A 87 -23.96 7.39 -9.29
CA THR A 87 -22.64 7.65 -9.87
C THR A 87 -21.75 6.42 -9.78
N VAL A 88 -21.07 6.10 -10.88
CA VAL A 88 -20.00 5.12 -10.96
C VAL A 88 -18.70 5.85 -11.21
N PHE A 89 -17.63 5.43 -10.55
CA PHE A 89 -16.33 6.07 -10.66
C PHE A 89 -15.31 5.12 -11.31
N ILE A 90 -14.35 5.70 -12.02
CA ILE A 90 -13.09 5.03 -12.35
C ILE A 90 -11.96 5.64 -11.51
N GLY A 91 -11.20 4.80 -10.83
CA GLY A 91 -10.02 5.18 -10.05
C GLY A 91 -8.78 4.54 -10.66
N VAL A 92 -7.73 5.34 -10.82
CA VAL A 92 -6.42 4.88 -11.29
C VAL A 92 -5.40 5.30 -10.26
N ASP A 93 -5.14 4.42 -9.28
CA ASP A 93 -4.18 4.63 -8.16
C ASP A 93 -4.08 6.10 -7.67
N GLY A 94 -5.24 6.76 -7.53
CA GLY A 94 -5.36 8.17 -7.21
C GLY A 94 -6.84 8.56 -7.07
N PRO A 95 -7.16 9.85 -7.25
CA PRO A 95 -8.54 10.32 -7.17
C PRO A 95 -9.41 9.64 -8.22
N SER A 96 -10.63 9.29 -7.82
CA SER A 96 -11.60 8.67 -8.71
C SER A 96 -12.34 9.72 -9.52
N VAL A 97 -12.58 9.44 -10.79
CA VAL A 97 -13.30 10.31 -11.73
C VAL A 97 -14.67 9.71 -12.04
N PRO A 98 -15.76 10.50 -12.06
CA PRO A 98 -17.07 9.98 -12.45
C PRO A 98 -17.06 9.43 -13.89
N LEU A 99 -17.65 8.25 -14.07
CA LEU A 99 -17.89 7.65 -15.39
C LEU A 99 -19.25 8.08 -15.94
N ASP A 100 -19.28 8.41 -17.22
CA ASP A 100 -20.52 8.58 -17.95
C ASP A 100 -21.08 7.19 -18.32
N LYS A 101 -22.19 6.79 -17.73
CA LYS A 101 -22.81 5.48 -17.98
C LYS A 101 -23.25 5.26 -19.43
N LYS A 102 -23.40 6.34 -20.22
CA LYS A 102 -23.77 6.26 -21.64
C LYS A 102 -22.57 6.09 -22.57
N LYS A 103 -21.38 6.46 -22.08
CA LYS A 103 -20.13 6.21 -22.79
C LYS A 103 -19.61 4.85 -22.37
N HIS A 104 -19.04 4.13 -23.32
CA HIS A 104 -18.47 2.81 -23.08
C HIS A 104 -16.95 2.81 -23.18
N THR A 105 -16.35 3.98 -23.34
CA THR A 105 -14.91 4.14 -23.51
C THR A 105 -14.36 5.26 -22.62
N PHE A 106 -13.14 5.05 -22.16
CA PHE A 106 -12.37 6.01 -21.38
C PHE A 106 -10.89 5.87 -21.76
N SER A 107 -10.17 6.98 -21.81
CA SER A 107 -8.72 6.97 -22.06
C SER A 107 -8.00 7.61 -20.89
N TYR A 108 -6.88 7.04 -20.49
CA TYR A 108 -6.06 7.56 -19.42
C TYR A 108 -4.59 7.59 -19.82
N PHE A 109 -3.94 8.71 -19.50
CA PHE A 109 -2.52 8.95 -19.74
C PHE A 109 -1.71 8.69 -18.47
N TYR A 110 -0.76 7.77 -18.55
CA TYR A 110 0.16 7.40 -17.49
C TYR A 110 1.50 8.08 -17.75
N GLY A 111 1.82 9.10 -16.97
CA GLY A 111 3.08 9.85 -17.12
C GLY A 111 4.28 9.15 -16.48
N LEU A 112 4.07 8.31 -15.48
CA LEU A 112 5.13 7.64 -14.73
C LEU A 112 5.10 6.13 -14.92
N PRO A 113 6.27 5.46 -14.88
CA PRO A 113 6.31 4.00 -14.81
C PRO A 113 5.76 3.49 -13.47
N SER A 114 4.86 2.54 -13.53
CA SER A 114 4.33 1.80 -12.37
C SER A 114 3.46 0.63 -12.81
N LEU A 115 3.06 -0.22 -11.87
CA LEU A 115 1.95 -1.14 -12.04
C LEU A 115 0.68 -0.50 -11.45
N TYR A 116 -0.16 0.05 -12.31
CA TYR A 116 -1.40 0.71 -11.93
C TYR A 116 -2.56 -0.25 -11.81
N ARG A 117 -3.45 0.00 -10.84
CA ARG A 117 -4.70 -0.74 -10.64
C ARG A 117 -5.88 0.16 -10.98
N THR A 118 -6.37 0.04 -12.21
CA THR A 118 -7.56 0.75 -12.67
C THR A 118 -8.80 0.04 -12.14
N ARG A 119 -9.67 0.74 -11.42
CA ARG A 119 -10.81 0.17 -10.71
C ARG A 119 -12.11 0.86 -11.09
N ILE A 120 -13.17 0.08 -11.29
CA ILE A 120 -14.54 0.60 -11.33
C ILE A 120 -15.11 0.51 -9.91
N ILE A 121 -15.64 1.62 -9.42
CA ILE A 121 -16.08 1.80 -8.04
C ILE A 121 -17.51 2.32 -8.03
N ALA A 122 -18.40 1.68 -7.28
CA ALA A 122 -19.73 2.19 -6.93
C ALA A 122 -20.07 1.83 -5.48
N HIS A 123 -20.86 2.68 -4.80
CA HIS A 123 -21.23 2.49 -3.40
C HIS A 123 -20.02 2.23 -2.48
N ASN A 124 -18.89 2.90 -2.72
CA ASN A 124 -17.61 2.70 -2.01
C ASN A 124 -17.04 1.27 -2.11
N ARG A 125 -17.44 0.51 -3.13
CA ARG A 125 -16.95 -0.86 -3.40
C ARG A 125 -16.31 -0.91 -4.76
N THR A 126 -15.18 -1.60 -4.84
CA THR A 126 -14.55 -1.96 -6.10
C THR A 126 -15.36 -3.08 -6.75
N LEU A 127 -15.87 -2.84 -7.94
CA LEU A 127 -16.66 -3.79 -8.72
C LEU A 127 -15.82 -4.56 -9.74
N SER A 128 -14.77 -3.92 -10.26
CA SER A 128 -13.83 -4.52 -11.22
C SER A 128 -12.47 -3.88 -11.08
N THR A 129 -11.41 -4.63 -11.36
CA THR A 129 -10.02 -4.14 -11.37
C THR A 129 -9.30 -4.66 -12.61
N LEU A 130 -8.56 -3.79 -13.26
CA LEU A 130 -7.69 -4.10 -14.39
C LEU A 130 -6.29 -3.54 -14.12
N GLN A 131 -5.26 -4.34 -14.36
CA GLN A 131 -3.88 -3.90 -14.17
C GLN A 131 -3.32 -3.34 -15.48
N VAL A 132 -2.55 -2.27 -15.35
CA VAL A 132 -1.79 -1.64 -16.44
C VAL A 132 -0.34 -1.55 -16.01
N LEU A 133 0.56 -2.21 -16.73
CA LEU A 133 1.99 -2.18 -16.48
C LEU A 133 2.65 -1.14 -17.38
N VAL A 134 3.02 -0.02 -16.80
CA VAL A 134 3.78 1.02 -17.48
C VAL A 134 5.25 0.87 -17.10
N LYS A 135 6.06 0.37 -18.05
CA LYS A 135 7.48 0.08 -17.85
C LYS A 135 8.34 1.33 -17.98
N SER A 136 9.49 1.32 -17.31
CA SER A 136 10.57 2.27 -17.53
C SER A 136 11.61 1.73 -18.52
N ARG A 137 12.44 2.62 -19.09
CA ARG A 137 13.61 2.25 -19.89
C ARG A 137 14.89 2.28 -19.04
N GLY A 138 14.93 1.41 -18.01
CA GLY A 138 15.92 1.47 -16.96
C GLY A 138 15.44 2.33 -15.80
N TRP A 139 16.36 3.03 -15.13
CA TRP A 139 15.97 3.99 -14.08
C TRP A 139 15.43 5.27 -14.69
N GLU A 140 14.36 5.77 -14.12
CA GLU A 140 13.78 7.08 -14.43
C GLU A 140 13.65 7.88 -13.13
N ALA A 141 13.88 9.19 -13.21
CA ALA A 141 13.76 10.09 -12.07
C ALA A 141 12.58 11.03 -12.23
N ASN A 142 11.94 11.35 -11.12
CA ASN A 142 10.84 12.31 -11.06
C ASN A 142 10.96 13.19 -9.81
N LEU A 143 10.29 14.33 -9.85
CA LEU A 143 10.17 15.26 -8.73
C LEU A 143 8.70 15.58 -8.48
N ASP A 144 8.29 15.53 -7.22
CA ASP A 144 6.99 15.95 -6.73
C ASP A 144 7.17 17.07 -5.71
N ASN A 145 6.66 18.26 -6.01
CA ASN A 145 6.71 19.43 -5.13
C ASN A 145 5.40 19.67 -4.38
N ASN A 146 4.53 18.65 -4.24
CA ASN A 146 3.18 18.65 -3.69
C ASN A 146 2.13 19.43 -4.51
N TYR A 147 2.52 20.11 -5.58
CA TYR A 147 1.61 20.85 -6.47
C TYR A 147 1.69 20.34 -7.88
N GLU A 148 2.88 19.97 -8.31
CA GLU A 148 3.16 19.54 -9.66
C GLU A 148 4.14 18.36 -9.64
N LEU A 149 3.77 17.33 -10.37
CA LEU A 149 4.62 16.18 -10.62
C LEU A 149 5.40 16.39 -11.91
N SER A 150 6.72 16.52 -11.81
CA SER A 150 7.63 16.50 -12.96
C SER A 150 8.05 15.06 -13.25
N PRO A 151 7.46 14.40 -14.25
CA PRO A 151 7.64 12.95 -14.45
C PRO A 151 9.03 12.57 -14.97
N HIS A 152 9.74 13.50 -15.57
CA HIS A 152 11.07 13.27 -16.14
C HIS A 152 12.02 14.37 -15.68
N VAL A 153 12.86 14.03 -14.72
CA VAL A 153 13.91 14.92 -14.21
C VAL A 153 15.26 14.36 -14.62
N ALA A 154 16.16 15.24 -15.05
CA ALA A 154 17.52 14.84 -15.36
C ALA A 154 18.23 14.33 -14.10
N PHE A 155 18.85 13.17 -14.21
CA PHE A 155 19.60 12.53 -13.15
C PHE A 155 20.93 12.03 -13.68
N GLU A 156 21.85 11.78 -12.79
CA GLU A 156 23.15 11.22 -13.12
C GLU A 156 23.26 9.80 -12.58
N LYS A 157 23.89 8.96 -13.38
CA LYS A 157 24.22 7.58 -13.10
C LYS A 157 25.70 7.40 -13.38
N ASP A 158 26.52 7.77 -12.41
CA ASP A 158 27.97 7.68 -12.55
C ASP A 158 28.67 7.43 -11.20
N LYS A 159 29.92 7.00 -11.24
CA LYS A 159 30.78 6.82 -10.07
C LYS A 159 30.12 6.00 -8.95
N GLY A 160 29.36 4.97 -9.34
CA GLY A 160 28.71 4.10 -8.39
C GLY A 160 27.53 4.74 -7.68
N ARG A 161 26.79 5.66 -8.30
CA ARG A 161 25.59 6.24 -7.71
C ARG A 161 24.56 6.73 -8.70
N LEU A 162 23.32 6.68 -8.27
CA LEU A 162 22.16 7.27 -8.92
C LEU A 162 21.73 8.50 -8.11
N TYR A 163 21.67 9.69 -8.71
CA TYR A 163 21.32 10.91 -8.03
C TYR A 163 20.80 12.00 -8.97
N ILE A 164 19.97 12.92 -8.42
CA ILE A 164 19.53 14.13 -9.11
C ILE A 164 20.41 15.29 -8.67
N THR A 165 20.94 16.06 -9.63
CA THR A 165 21.81 17.18 -9.31
C THR A 165 21.01 18.39 -8.80
N PRO A 166 21.59 19.24 -7.94
CA PRO A 166 20.94 20.49 -7.52
C PRO A 166 20.55 21.39 -8.70
N GLU A 167 21.33 21.37 -9.78
CA GLU A 167 21.06 22.12 -11.01
C GLU A 167 19.77 21.69 -11.69
N SER A 168 19.49 20.39 -11.68
CA SER A 168 18.25 19.81 -12.23
C SER A 168 17.01 20.13 -11.38
N ILE A 169 17.20 20.40 -10.08
CA ILE A 169 16.11 20.69 -9.15
C ILE A 169 15.75 22.16 -9.12
N LYS A 170 16.74 23.06 -9.14
CA LYS A 170 16.55 24.52 -9.03
C LYS A 170 15.43 25.11 -9.90
N PRO A 171 15.27 24.71 -11.18
CA PRO A 171 14.20 25.26 -12.01
C PRO A 171 12.80 24.73 -11.64
N LEU A 172 12.71 23.59 -10.92
CA LEU A 172 11.47 22.88 -10.62
C LEU A 172 10.94 23.18 -9.21
N VAL A 173 11.79 23.67 -8.31
CA VAL A 173 11.45 23.96 -6.92
C VAL A 173 11.52 25.47 -6.69
N THR A 174 10.37 26.08 -6.41
CA THR A 174 10.34 27.50 -6.05
C THR A 174 10.79 27.68 -4.61
N THR A 175 11.39 28.83 -4.28
CA THR A 175 11.88 29.16 -2.93
C THR A 175 10.80 29.17 -1.85
N LYS A 176 9.53 29.11 -2.22
CA LYS A 176 8.37 29.06 -1.31
C LYS A 176 8.03 27.65 -0.89
N ASP A 177 8.34 26.65 -1.72
CA ASP A 177 7.96 25.27 -1.51
C ASP A 177 9.16 24.49 -0.98
N LYS A 178 9.30 24.52 0.34
CA LYS A 178 10.42 23.86 1.01
C LYS A 178 10.29 22.33 1.09
N ILE A 179 9.16 21.78 0.68
CA ILE A 179 8.88 20.35 0.77
C ILE A 179 8.68 19.82 -0.64
N PHE A 180 9.61 19.01 -1.10
CA PHE A 180 9.51 18.27 -2.35
C PHE A 180 10.04 16.84 -2.15
N TRP A 181 9.71 15.98 -3.08
CA TRP A 181 10.16 14.59 -3.10
C TRP A 181 10.89 14.33 -4.41
N THR A 182 12.02 13.66 -4.34
CA THR A 182 12.67 13.09 -5.51
C THR A 182 12.47 11.60 -5.54
N GLY A 183 12.13 11.06 -6.71
CA GLY A 183 11.85 9.65 -6.89
C GLY A 183 12.73 9.03 -7.97
N TYR A 184 13.14 7.79 -7.76
CA TYR A 184 13.77 6.94 -8.77
C TYR A 184 12.95 5.68 -8.95
N ARG A 185 12.72 5.27 -10.19
CA ARG A 185 11.89 4.12 -10.52
C ARG A 185 12.55 3.24 -11.57
N ASN A 186 12.51 1.95 -11.33
CA ASN A 186 12.81 0.95 -12.35
C ASN A 186 11.63 -0.05 -12.36
N VAL A 187 10.86 -0.02 -13.43
CA VAL A 187 9.65 -0.82 -13.60
C VAL A 187 9.79 -1.71 -14.82
N GLN A 188 9.87 -2.99 -14.58
CA GLN A 188 10.03 -4.03 -15.59
C GLN A 188 9.56 -5.38 -15.03
N ASP A 189 9.57 -6.41 -15.86
CA ASP A 189 9.37 -7.77 -15.38
C ASP A 189 10.65 -8.29 -14.73
N PHE A 190 10.67 -8.36 -13.40
CA PHE A 190 11.73 -9.02 -12.65
C PHE A 190 11.39 -10.51 -12.48
N ASP A 191 12.37 -11.39 -12.64
CA ASP A 191 12.20 -12.83 -12.42
C ASP A 191 12.28 -13.17 -10.92
N ALA A 192 11.37 -12.57 -10.15
CA ALA A 192 11.29 -12.75 -8.70
C ALA A 192 9.84 -12.74 -8.20
N ASP A 193 9.60 -13.58 -7.21
CA ASP A 193 8.34 -13.63 -6.46
C ASP A 193 8.43 -12.73 -5.23
N GLY A 194 7.43 -11.87 -5.04
CA GLY A 194 7.37 -10.94 -3.90
C GLY A 194 7.20 -11.60 -2.53
N ASP A 195 6.82 -12.88 -2.49
CA ASP A 195 6.77 -13.64 -1.24
C ASP A 195 8.08 -14.36 -0.92
N ASN A 196 9.07 -14.32 -1.84
CA ASN A 196 10.37 -14.97 -1.70
C ASN A 196 11.46 -14.19 -2.47
N PHE A 197 11.98 -13.13 -1.88
CA PHE A 197 13.04 -12.32 -2.48
C PHE A 197 13.98 -11.72 -1.44
N THR A 198 15.10 -11.21 -1.91
CA THR A 198 15.96 -10.31 -1.15
C THR A 198 16.29 -9.09 -1.98
N LEU A 199 15.99 -7.90 -1.46
CA LEU A 199 16.45 -6.62 -2.00
C LEU A 199 17.57 -6.08 -1.13
N GLU A 200 18.72 -5.79 -1.71
CA GLU A 200 19.83 -5.10 -1.06
C GLU A 200 20.14 -3.80 -1.79
N THR A 201 20.32 -2.75 -1.02
CA THR A 201 20.64 -1.42 -1.54
C THR A 201 21.44 -0.63 -0.52
N ARG A 202 22.07 0.43 -0.97
CA ARG A 202 22.75 1.39 -0.12
C ARG A 202 22.29 2.78 -0.52
N ILE A 203 21.78 3.53 0.44
CA ILE A 203 21.14 4.82 0.23
C ILE A 203 21.77 5.90 1.07
N LYS A 204 21.62 7.13 0.63
CA LYS A 204 21.98 8.34 1.37
C LYS A 204 20.91 9.37 1.15
N SER A 205 20.38 9.94 2.23
CA SER A 205 19.50 11.11 2.16
C SER A 205 20.33 12.38 2.36
N ASN A 206 20.17 13.36 1.49
CA ASN A 206 20.89 14.62 1.60
C ASN A 206 19.99 15.70 2.22
N ALA A 207 20.08 15.80 3.53
CA ALA A 207 19.33 16.70 4.36
C ALA A 207 19.57 18.18 4.04
N GLU A 208 20.78 18.52 3.64
CA GLU A 208 21.20 19.91 3.51
C GLU A 208 20.57 20.60 2.30
N GLU A 209 20.21 19.84 1.26
CA GLU A 209 19.69 20.38 0.00
C GLU A 209 18.15 20.52 -0.05
N GLY A 210 17.44 20.34 1.04
CA GLY A 210 15.99 20.48 1.09
C GLY A 210 15.44 21.24 2.30
N GLY A 211 16.27 21.55 3.31
CA GLY A 211 15.88 22.31 4.49
C GLY A 211 14.75 21.70 5.32
N ILE A 212 14.50 20.42 5.16
CA ILE A 212 13.38 19.71 5.72
C ILE A 212 13.86 18.85 6.87
N ARG A 213 13.20 18.95 8.00
CA ARG A 213 13.39 18.01 9.09
C ARG A 213 12.63 16.72 8.80
N CYS A 214 13.10 15.61 9.36
CA CYS A 214 12.51 14.28 9.18
C CYS A 214 12.53 13.87 7.70
N PHE A 215 13.73 13.57 7.22
CA PHE A 215 13.93 13.08 5.85
C PHE A 215 13.35 11.68 5.74
N ASP A 216 12.13 11.62 5.22
CA ASP A 216 11.52 10.35 4.92
C ASP A 216 12.19 9.79 3.66
N THR A 217 12.66 8.55 3.72
CA THR A 217 13.12 7.80 2.57
C THR A 217 12.24 6.57 2.44
N GLU A 218 11.57 6.42 1.32
CA GLU A 218 10.74 5.25 1.05
C GLU A 218 11.44 4.32 0.05
N ILE A 219 11.43 3.03 0.36
CA ILE A 219 11.84 1.96 -0.56
C ILE A 219 10.60 1.11 -0.80
N GLU A 220 10.25 0.93 -2.07
CA GLU A 220 9.08 0.14 -2.43
C GLU A 220 9.42 -0.90 -3.49
N VAL A 221 9.00 -2.13 -3.24
CA VAL A 221 8.95 -3.22 -4.21
C VAL A 221 7.49 -3.37 -4.65
N ILE A 222 7.25 -3.18 -5.95
CA ILE A 222 5.91 -3.24 -6.55
C ILE A 222 5.64 -4.67 -6.98
N GLY A 223 4.63 -5.30 -6.40
CA GLY A 223 4.18 -6.63 -6.78
C GLY A 223 2.85 -6.61 -7.53
N THR A 224 2.53 -7.71 -8.21
CA THR A 224 1.29 -7.82 -8.99
C THR A 224 0.04 -7.82 -8.13
N ARG A 225 0.11 -8.20 -6.86
CA ARG A 225 -1.04 -8.25 -5.95
C ARG A 225 -0.98 -7.17 -4.88
N ALA A 226 0.17 -6.98 -4.27
CA ALA A 226 0.42 -5.98 -3.25
C ALA A 226 1.84 -5.42 -3.39
N ASN A 227 2.18 -4.44 -2.58
CA ASN A 227 3.51 -3.86 -2.55
C ASN A 227 4.20 -4.17 -1.20
N CYS A 228 5.53 -4.09 -1.20
CA CYS A 228 6.33 -4.03 0.02
C CYS A 228 6.97 -2.65 0.08
N ARG A 229 6.46 -1.77 0.95
CA ARG A 229 6.95 -0.41 1.14
C ARG A 229 7.40 -0.21 2.57
N ILE A 230 8.59 0.34 2.73
CA ILE A 230 9.18 0.71 4.00
C ILE A 230 9.57 2.18 3.97
N THR A 231 9.27 2.91 5.04
CA THR A 231 9.73 4.28 5.25
C THR A 231 10.80 4.30 6.32
N LEU A 232 11.91 4.91 6.02
CA LEU A 232 13.04 5.13 6.88
C LEU A 232 13.12 6.63 7.21
N VAL A 233 13.43 6.98 8.44
CA VAL A 233 13.49 8.37 8.90
C VAL A 233 14.71 8.61 9.77
N GLU A 234 15.09 9.88 9.94
CA GLU A 234 16.13 10.25 10.90
C GLU A 234 15.68 10.04 12.36
N PRO A 235 16.63 9.92 13.32
CA PRO A 235 16.32 9.81 14.73
C PRO A 235 15.43 10.95 15.23
N GLY A 236 14.42 10.60 16.03
CA GLY A 236 13.45 11.55 16.57
C GLY A 236 12.19 11.75 15.69
N CYS A 237 12.15 11.17 14.49
CA CYS A 237 11.06 11.34 13.54
C CYS A 237 10.19 10.08 13.35
N SER A 238 10.20 9.14 14.27
CA SER A 238 9.51 7.84 14.15
C SER A 238 8.02 7.94 13.86
N ASN A 239 7.34 9.03 14.25
CA ASN A 239 5.92 9.25 13.95
C ASN A 239 5.59 9.32 12.45
N PHE A 240 6.57 9.57 11.59
CA PHE A 240 6.40 9.65 10.14
C PHE A 240 6.62 8.30 9.43
N ILE A 241 7.10 7.30 10.14
CA ILE A 241 7.33 5.97 9.57
C ILE A 241 6.01 5.34 9.15
N ARG A 242 6.01 4.76 7.97
CA ARG A 242 4.98 3.85 7.45
C ARG A 242 5.62 2.56 7.02
N LEU A 243 4.96 1.48 7.32
CA LEU A 243 5.36 0.14 6.94
C LEU A 243 4.14 -0.55 6.34
N ASP A 244 4.11 -0.66 5.02
CA ASP A 244 3.04 -1.26 4.26
C ASP A 244 3.60 -2.48 3.52
N ILE A 245 3.38 -3.66 4.06
CA ILE A 245 3.81 -4.92 3.44
C ILE A 245 2.59 -5.81 3.26
N SER A 246 2.14 -5.91 2.02
CA SER A 246 0.92 -6.61 1.63
C SER A 246 -0.31 -6.14 2.41
N ASP A 247 -0.92 -7.01 3.22
CA ASP A 247 -2.10 -6.75 4.07
C ASP A 247 -1.73 -6.19 5.45
N VAL A 248 -0.44 -6.01 5.74
CA VAL A 248 0.02 -5.42 7.01
C VAL A 248 0.36 -3.95 6.83
N HIS A 249 -0.35 -3.09 7.58
CA HIS A 249 -0.17 -1.65 7.58
C HIS A 249 0.15 -1.18 9.00
N LYS A 250 1.31 -0.57 9.18
CA LYS A 250 1.76 -0.02 10.46
C LYS A 250 2.17 1.43 10.33
N SER A 251 1.95 2.19 11.39
CA SER A 251 2.31 3.61 11.46
C SER A 251 3.07 3.90 12.74
N GLY A 252 4.15 4.65 12.66
CA GLY A 252 4.89 5.10 13.84
C GLY A 252 4.11 5.98 14.81
N ARG A 253 2.87 6.36 14.45
CA ARG A 253 1.94 7.05 15.37
C ARG A 253 1.22 6.08 16.31
N THR A 254 1.07 4.83 15.92
CA THR A 254 0.31 3.81 16.65
C THR A 254 1.14 2.59 17.02
N ASP A 255 2.25 2.38 16.33
CA ASP A 255 3.12 1.22 16.48
C ASP A 255 4.54 1.67 16.86
N ASP A 256 5.27 0.84 17.61
CA ASP A 256 6.69 1.07 17.83
C ASP A 256 7.49 0.68 16.59
N LEU A 257 7.82 1.67 15.79
CA LEU A 257 8.68 1.57 14.61
C LEU A 257 10.00 2.35 14.81
N SER A 258 10.36 2.68 16.04
CA SER A 258 11.55 3.48 16.36
C SER A 258 12.85 2.90 15.78
N SER A 259 12.89 1.59 15.56
CA SER A 259 14.02 0.89 14.94
C SER A 259 14.29 1.29 13.48
N PHE A 260 13.33 1.93 12.80
CA PHE A 260 13.51 2.48 11.44
C PHE A 260 14.07 3.91 11.43
N ALA A 261 14.16 4.53 12.61
CA ALA A 261 14.78 5.84 12.77
C ALA A 261 16.29 5.68 12.89
N GLN A 262 17.01 5.83 11.78
CA GLN A 262 18.45 5.63 11.65
C GLN A 262 19.10 6.87 11.03
N ASP A 263 20.40 7.03 11.14
CA ASP A 263 21.13 8.10 10.48
C ASP A 263 21.44 7.72 9.03
N TYR A 264 20.74 8.39 8.11
CA TYR A 264 20.91 8.26 6.65
C TYR A 264 21.64 9.47 6.04
N SER A 265 22.19 10.38 6.82
CA SER A 265 23.01 11.49 6.33
C SER A 265 24.29 10.99 5.69
N GLY A 266 24.80 9.85 6.14
CA GLY A 266 25.81 9.02 5.50
C GLY A 266 25.19 7.90 4.65
N TRP A 267 26.02 7.13 3.97
CA TRP A 267 25.61 5.95 3.26
C TRP A 267 25.15 4.84 4.23
N GLY A 268 23.90 4.41 4.13
CA GLY A 268 23.32 3.32 4.92
C GLY A 268 22.91 2.13 4.06
N ARG A 269 23.32 0.93 4.46
CA ARG A 269 22.94 -0.32 3.78
C ARG A 269 21.58 -0.78 4.30
N VAL A 270 20.65 -0.99 3.39
CA VAL A 270 19.31 -1.54 3.68
C VAL A 270 19.16 -2.88 2.98
N LYS A 271 18.65 -3.87 3.71
CA LYS A 271 18.26 -5.16 3.15
C LYS A 271 16.84 -5.51 3.58
N VAL A 272 16.01 -5.88 2.62
CA VAL A 272 14.67 -6.44 2.82
C VAL A 272 14.72 -7.88 2.34
N ARG A 273 14.51 -8.83 3.25
CA ARG A 273 14.42 -10.25 2.94
C ARG A 273 13.01 -10.73 3.21
N VAL A 274 12.38 -11.32 2.23
CA VAL A 274 11.08 -11.98 2.36
C VAL A 274 11.26 -13.46 2.05
N CYS A 275 10.78 -14.31 2.95
CA CYS A 275 10.77 -15.76 2.79
C CYS A 275 9.45 -16.30 3.33
N ASP A 276 8.68 -16.97 2.48
CA ASP A 276 7.38 -17.53 2.83
C ASP A 276 6.48 -16.54 3.59
N LYS A 277 6.34 -15.32 3.03
CA LYS A 277 5.54 -14.22 3.59
C LYS A 277 6.00 -13.73 4.98
N LYS A 278 7.26 -13.95 5.30
CA LYS A 278 7.93 -13.38 6.49
C LYS A 278 8.95 -12.37 6.01
N ALA A 279 8.72 -11.13 6.32
CA ALA A 279 9.61 -10.03 5.98
C ALA A 279 10.55 -9.71 7.14
N GLU A 280 11.82 -9.59 6.83
CA GLU A 280 12.89 -9.16 7.72
C GLU A 280 13.59 -7.96 7.11
N ILE A 281 13.69 -6.88 7.87
CA ILE A 281 14.31 -5.64 7.44
C ILE A 281 15.57 -5.41 8.26
N PHE A 282 16.66 -5.15 7.55
CA PHE A 282 17.98 -4.93 8.16
C PHE A 282 18.51 -3.55 7.79
N PHE A 283 19.18 -2.92 8.72
CA PHE A 283 20.01 -1.74 8.51
C PHE A 283 21.42 -2.03 9.00
N GLU A 284 22.44 -1.75 8.18
CA GLU A 284 23.86 -2.08 8.46
C GLU A 284 24.06 -3.52 8.95
N ASN A 285 23.40 -4.49 8.31
CA ASN A 285 23.36 -5.91 8.66
C ASN A 285 22.70 -6.25 10.01
N LYS A 286 22.20 -5.26 10.76
CA LYS A 286 21.44 -5.49 11.98
C LYS A 286 19.97 -5.66 11.63
N LEU A 287 19.33 -6.72 12.11
CA LEU A 287 17.87 -6.88 12.00
C LEU A 287 17.18 -5.79 12.82
N ILE A 288 16.41 -4.92 12.17
CA ILE A 288 15.67 -3.83 12.79
C ILE A 288 14.18 -4.13 12.93
N HIS A 289 13.62 -4.95 12.05
CA HIS A 289 12.21 -5.33 12.15
C HIS A 289 11.92 -6.69 11.51
N ARG A 290 10.87 -7.36 12.02
CA ARG A 290 10.34 -8.60 11.46
C ARG A 290 8.82 -8.60 11.55
N LEU A 291 8.16 -9.06 10.49
CA LEU A 291 6.72 -9.27 10.48
C LEU A 291 6.34 -10.41 9.55
N SER A 292 5.11 -10.91 9.68
CA SER A 292 4.49 -11.84 8.74
C SER A 292 3.20 -11.25 8.21
N TYR A 293 2.84 -11.59 6.97
CA TYR A 293 1.61 -11.15 6.30
C TYR A 293 0.89 -12.36 5.69
N GLN A 294 -0.36 -12.17 5.23
CA GLN A 294 -1.20 -13.26 4.74
C GLN A 294 -1.40 -13.20 3.22
N GLU A 295 -1.74 -12.02 2.69
CA GLU A 295 -2.03 -11.86 1.27
C GLU A 295 -0.73 -11.83 0.45
N PRO A 296 -0.68 -12.49 -0.72
CA PRO A 296 0.55 -12.52 -1.51
C PRO A 296 0.90 -11.17 -2.12
N ILE A 297 2.19 -10.87 -2.22
CA ILE A 297 2.71 -9.73 -2.97
C ILE A 297 2.66 -10.02 -4.47
N GLY A 298 2.92 -11.27 -4.87
CA GLY A 298 2.93 -11.71 -6.26
C GLY A 298 4.22 -11.35 -6.99
N ALA A 299 4.26 -11.53 -8.32
CA ALA A 299 5.46 -11.30 -9.11
C ALA A 299 5.92 -9.83 -9.02
N ILE A 300 7.22 -9.60 -8.85
CA ILE A 300 7.82 -8.27 -8.73
C ILE A 300 7.84 -7.59 -10.10
N LYS A 301 7.34 -6.34 -10.15
CA LYS A 301 7.23 -5.50 -11.35
C LYS A 301 7.93 -4.16 -11.24
N GLY A 302 8.41 -3.79 -10.07
CA GLY A 302 9.10 -2.51 -9.92
C GLY A 302 9.86 -2.40 -8.62
N ILE A 303 10.87 -1.52 -8.64
CA ILE A 303 11.61 -1.05 -7.47
C ILE A 303 11.60 0.47 -7.55
N THR A 304 11.22 1.13 -6.45
CA THR A 304 11.20 2.58 -6.36
C THR A 304 11.87 3.07 -5.09
N PHE A 305 12.51 4.22 -5.19
CA PHE A 305 13.06 4.99 -4.08
C PHE A 305 12.44 6.36 -4.09
N TRP A 306 11.99 6.84 -2.93
CA TRP A 306 11.53 8.20 -2.76
C TRP A 306 12.30 8.84 -1.61
N PHE A 307 12.76 10.05 -1.85
CA PHE A 307 13.45 10.85 -0.87
C PHE A 307 12.72 12.17 -0.68
N LYS A 308 12.36 12.49 0.54
CA LYS A 308 11.88 13.83 0.88
C LYS A 308 13.08 14.78 0.83
N GLY A 309 13.11 15.67 -0.14
CA GLY A 309 14.30 16.39 -0.56
C GLY A 309 15.09 15.58 -1.57
N VAL A 310 16.40 15.55 -1.43
CA VAL A 310 17.34 14.87 -2.33
C VAL A 310 17.94 13.65 -1.68
N GLY A 311 18.09 12.59 -2.44
CA GLY A 311 18.78 11.39 -2.01
C GLY A 311 19.57 10.73 -3.13
N SER A 312 20.36 9.76 -2.76
CA SER A 312 21.19 8.98 -3.68
C SER A 312 21.10 7.49 -3.38
N VAL A 313 21.26 6.70 -4.41
CA VAL A 313 21.34 5.23 -4.35
C VAL A 313 22.67 4.79 -4.90
N ASP A 314 23.42 3.96 -4.15
CA ASP A 314 24.76 3.48 -4.53
C ASP A 314 24.67 2.23 -5.41
N TYR A 315 23.86 1.25 -4.99
CA TYR A 315 23.59 0.06 -5.79
C TYR A 315 22.22 -0.50 -5.49
N VAL A 316 21.73 -1.33 -6.39
CA VAL A 316 20.49 -2.11 -6.19
C VAL A 316 20.75 -3.54 -6.62
N ARG A 317 20.44 -4.51 -5.75
CA ARG A 317 20.53 -5.94 -6.03
C ARG A 317 19.24 -6.62 -5.61
N LEU A 318 18.65 -7.35 -6.53
CA LEU A 318 17.46 -8.17 -6.28
C LEU A 318 17.80 -9.64 -6.51
N TYR A 319 17.51 -10.46 -5.53
CA TYR A 319 17.72 -11.90 -5.56
C TYR A 319 16.38 -12.63 -5.49
N ASN A 320 16.26 -13.73 -6.21
CA ASN A 320 15.11 -14.63 -6.15
C ASN A 320 15.15 -15.56 -4.91
N ALA A 321 14.17 -16.47 -4.83
CA ALA A 321 14.04 -17.44 -3.75
C ALA A 321 15.29 -18.37 -3.60
N GLN A 322 16.01 -18.61 -4.69
CA GLN A 322 17.22 -19.43 -4.73
C GLN A 322 18.48 -18.63 -4.42
N ASN A 323 18.31 -17.36 -3.98
CA ASN A 323 19.40 -16.41 -3.73
C ASN A 323 20.28 -16.17 -4.98
N GLN A 324 19.69 -16.29 -6.19
CA GLN A 324 20.33 -15.95 -7.43
C GLN A 324 20.03 -14.48 -7.76
N PRO A 325 21.01 -13.68 -8.20
CA PRO A 325 20.77 -12.32 -8.60
C PRO A 325 19.93 -12.31 -9.90
N VAL A 326 18.77 -11.65 -9.84
CA VAL A 326 17.88 -11.43 -10.99
C VAL A 326 17.94 -10.00 -11.51
N TYR A 327 18.51 -9.11 -10.71
CA TYR A 327 18.80 -7.74 -11.10
C TYR A 327 19.95 -7.19 -10.25
N GLU A 328 20.93 -6.58 -10.92
CA GLU A 328 22.03 -5.87 -10.28
C GLU A 328 22.35 -4.59 -11.06
N ASP A 329 22.49 -3.48 -10.36
CA ASP A 329 22.97 -2.21 -10.90
C ASP A 329 23.84 -1.52 -9.83
N ASP A 330 25.11 -1.32 -10.16
CA ASP A 330 26.10 -0.65 -9.31
C ASP A 330 26.33 0.81 -9.73
N PHE A 331 25.61 1.27 -10.76
CA PHE A 331 25.71 2.62 -11.30
C PHE A 331 27.12 3.06 -11.73
N GLU A 332 28.03 2.12 -11.98
CA GLU A 332 29.39 2.42 -12.38
C GLU A 332 29.53 2.69 -13.89
N LYS A 333 28.59 2.20 -14.70
CA LYS A 333 28.58 2.41 -16.14
C LYS A 333 27.56 3.46 -16.52
N PRO A 334 27.96 4.55 -17.22
CA PRO A 334 26.97 5.42 -17.82
C PRO A 334 26.10 4.61 -18.79
N GLU A 335 24.79 4.66 -18.65
CA GLU A 335 23.90 4.23 -19.72
C GLU A 335 24.34 4.97 -20.99
N SER A 336 24.70 4.23 -22.05
CA SER A 336 25.14 4.86 -23.30
C SER A 336 24.12 5.91 -23.71
N ALA A 337 24.55 7.12 -23.99
CA ALA A 337 23.77 8.31 -24.33
C ALA A 337 22.87 8.17 -25.58
N ALA A 338 22.49 6.94 -25.95
CA ALA A 338 21.76 6.62 -27.18
C ALA A 338 20.27 6.97 -27.15
N THR A 339 19.71 7.49 -26.07
CA THR A 339 18.24 7.66 -25.97
C THR A 339 17.76 9.09 -25.71
N VAL A 340 18.62 10.06 -25.46
CA VAL A 340 18.18 11.46 -25.14
C VAL A 340 18.00 12.36 -26.38
N SER A 341 18.42 11.94 -27.58
CA SER A 341 18.42 12.83 -28.76
C SER A 341 17.20 12.75 -29.69
N ARG A 342 16.08 12.14 -29.29
CA ARG A 342 14.91 12.00 -30.20
C ARG A 342 13.64 12.78 -29.84
N PHE A 343 13.67 13.64 -28.84
CA PHE A 343 12.50 14.45 -28.48
C PHE A 343 12.70 15.96 -28.51
N ALA A 344 13.76 16.44 -29.18
CA ALA A 344 13.93 17.84 -29.51
C ALA A 344 13.72 18.02 -31.03
N GLY A 345 12.48 17.99 -31.49
CA GLY A 345 12.17 18.28 -32.91
C GLY A 345 10.93 17.51 -33.38
N GLU A 346 9.75 18.01 -33.05
CA GLU A 346 8.60 18.23 -33.93
C GLU A 346 7.48 18.88 -33.15
#